data_71743b18ee197643b427ac936ab71252
#
_entry.id   71743b18ee197643b427ac936ab71252
#
_cell.length_a   1.000
_cell.length_b   1.000
_cell.length_c   1.000
_cell.angle_alpha   90.00
_cell.angle_beta   90.00
_cell.angle_gamma   90.00
#
_symmetry.space_group_name_H-M   'P 1'
#
loop_
_entity.id
_entity.type
_entity.pdbx_description
1 polymer ?
#
loop_
_entity_poly.entity_id
_entity_poly.type
_entity_poly.pdbx_seq_one_letter_code
_entity_poly.pdbx_strand_id
1 'polypeptide(L)'
;TMECRCYGLARHYHPFLVNTVVGFMGPEYIYDTKQLTRAALEDVFCGHLHGLPMGCDVCYTNHMPTDQNDSETILTLLGTAGVHYVMGLPQADDIMLMYQSTSYHDVASIRQLLKKEPIPEFKAWLEKRGIWENGHLGPTAGDPSIFFK
;
A
#
# COMPACT_ATOMS: atom_id res chain seq x y z
N THR A 1 -13.45 13.52 11.87
CA THR A 1 -13.92 14.85 11.41
C THR A 1 -12.90 15.51 10.47
N MET A 2 -11.59 15.43 10.75
CA MET A 2 -10.56 16.03 9.89
C MET A 2 -10.44 15.28 8.56
N GLU A 3 -10.38 13.97 8.57
CA GLU A 3 -10.34 13.13 7.36
C GLU A 3 -11.50 13.42 6.41
N CYS A 4 -12.72 13.50 6.93
CA CYS A 4 -13.88 13.84 6.09
C CYS A 4 -13.75 15.22 5.41
N ARG A 5 -13.07 16.18 6.04
CA ARG A 5 -12.78 17.47 5.42
C ARG A 5 -11.74 17.35 4.32
N CYS A 6 -10.70 16.53 4.53
CA CYS A 6 -9.69 16.24 3.51
C CYS A 6 -10.32 15.58 2.28
N TYR A 7 -11.23 14.63 2.47
CA TYR A 7 -11.94 14.00 1.35
C TYR A 7 -12.88 14.97 0.61
N GLY A 8 -13.52 15.90 1.33
CA GLY A 8 -14.29 16.98 0.72
C GLY A 8 -13.43 17.86 -0.18
N LEU A 9 -12.22 18.19 0.27
CA LEU A 9 -11.24 18.95 -0.50
C LEU A 9 -10.74 18.14 -1.71
N ALA A 10 -10.42 16.87 -1.53
CA ALA A 10 -9.99 15.99 -2.61
C ALA A 10 -11.07 15.88 -3.71
N ARG A 11 -12.34 15.76 -3.34
CA ARG A 11 -13.45 15.79 -4.33
C ARG A 11 -13.48 17.07 -5.15
N HIS A 12 -13.14 18.19 -4.54
CA HIS A 12 -13.12 19.50 -5.25
C HIS A 12 -11.99 19.53 -6.30
N TYR A 13 -10.81 19.00 -5.98
CA TYR A 13 -9.64 19.06 -6.86
C TYR A 13 -9.51 17.88 -7.83
N HIS A 14 -10.33 16.83 -7.68
CA HIS A 14 -10.29 15.63 -8.52
C HIS A 14 -8.87 15.04 -8.69
N PRO A 15 -8.16 14.69 -7.63
CA PRO A 15 -6.81 14.16 -7.72
C PRO A 15 -6.78 12.82 -8.44
N PHE A 16 -5.64 12.50 -9.08
CA PHE A 16 -5.41 11.21 -9.69
C PHE A 16 -5.42 10.08 -8.67
N LEU A 17 -4.90 10.34 -7.46
CA LEU A 17 -4.91 9.41 -6.34
C LEU A 17 -4.92 10.17 -5.01
N VAL A 18 -5.44 9.50 -3.98
CA VAL A 18 -5.43 9.99 -2.59
C VAL A 18 -4.74 8.93 -1.74
N ASN A 19 -3.70 9.31 -1.01
CA ASN A 19 -3.03 8.41 -0.08
C ASN A 19 -3.45 8.69 1.36
N THR A 20 -3.76 7.62 2.08
CA THR A 20 -3.86 7.65 3.53
C THR A 20 -2.65 6.96 4.16
N VAL A 21 -2.25 7.38 5.34
CA VAL A 21 -1.11 6.82 6.07
C VAL A 21 -1.61 6.31 7.41
N VAL A 22 -1.45 5.03 7.66
CA VAL A 22 -1.93 4.37 8.87
C VAL A 22 -0.77 4.07 9.80
N GLY A 23 -0.95 4.36 11.09
CA GLY A 23 0.06 4.09 12.12
C GLY A 23 1.20 5.12 12.19
N PHE A 24 1.15 6.17 11.39
CA PHE A 24 2.18 7.21 11.33
C PHE A 24 2.43 7.90 12.67
N MET A 25 1.37 8.17 13.42
CA MET A 25 1.45 8.94 14.66
C MET A 25 1.87 8.10 15.88
N GLY A 26 2.11 6.81 15.68
CA GLY A 26 2.58 5.91 16.71
C GLY A 26 1.59 5.64 17.84
N PRO A 27 2.06 5.07 18.96
CA PRO A 27 1.21 4.56 20.02
C PRO A 27 0.45 5.62 20.83
N GLU A 28 0.69 6.89 20.59
CA GLU A 28 -0.06 7.98 21.25
C GLU A 28 -1.49 8.10 20.75
N TYR A 29 -1.76 7.64 19.53
CA TYR A 29 -3.07 7.75 18.88
C TYR A 29 -3.64 6.39 18.46
N ILE A 30 -2.76 5.45 18.06
CA ILE A 30 -3.11 4.09 17.66
C ILE A 30 -2.28 3.15 18.51
N TYR A 31 -2.94 2.38 19.38
CA TYR A 31 -2.27 1.61 20.42
C TYR A 31 -2.00 0.16 20.07
N ASP A 32 -2.75 -0.41 19.16
CA ASP A 32 -2.67 -1.82 18.82
C ASP A 32 -3.09 -2.14 17.39
N THR A 33 -2.85 -3.38 16.96
CA THR A 33 -3.19 -3.89 15.63
C THR A 33 -4.67 -3.74 15.28
N LYS A 34 -5.58 -3.87 16.25
CA LYS A 34 -7.03 -3.75 15.97
C LYS A 34 -7.40 -2.34 15.62
N GLN A 35 -6.83 -1.37 16.33
CA GLN A 35 -7.03 0.05 16.02
C GLN A 35 -6.40 0.41 14.69
N LEU A 36 -5.20 -0.11 14.41
CA LEU A 36 -4.51 0.09 13.13
C LEU A 36 -5.34 -0.45 11.96
N THR A 37 -5.82 -1.67 12.07
CA THR A 37 -6.67 -2.33 11.07
C THR A 37 -7.94 -1.53 10.82
N ARG A 38 -8.61 -1.12 11.90
CA ARG A 38 -9.84 -0.33 11.81
C ARG A 38 -9.60 1.02 11.15
N ALA A 39 -8.56 1.74 11.57
CA ALA A 39 -8.22 3.03 11.00
C ALA A 39 -7.98 2.94 9.49
N ALA A 40 -7.18 1.96 9.04
CA ALA A 40 -6.91 1.72 7.64
C ALA A 40 -8.20 1.48 6.81
N LEU A 41 -9.04 0.58 7.29
CA LEU A 41 -10.26 0.20 6.59
C LEU A 41 -11.31 1.31 6.60
N GLU A 42 -11.51 1.99 7.74
CA GLU A 42 -12.46 3.11 7.83
C GLU A 42 -12.05 4.27 6.91
N ASP A 43 -10.76 4.56 6.84
CA ASP A 43 -10.25 5.66 6.04
C ASP A 43 -10.42 5.39 4.54
N VAL A 44 -10.03 4.22 4.07
CA VAL A 44 -10.25 3.79 2.68
C VAL A 44 -11.74 3.73 2.36
N PHE A 45 -12.57 3.20 3.27
CA PHE A 45 -14.02 3.15 3.10
C PHE A 45 -14.64 4.54 2.96
N CYS A 46 -14.26 5.48 3.81
CA CYS A 46 -14.73 6.87 3.72
C CYS A 46 -14.33 7.51 2.40
N GLY A 47 -13.09 7.32 1.95
CA GLY A 47 -12.64 7.81 0.66
C GLY A 47 -13.43 7.22 -0.51
N HIS A 48 -13.70 5.91 -0.49
CA HIS A 48 -14.51 5.25 -1.50
C HIS A 48 -15.96 5.75 -1.54
N LEU A 49 -16.58 6.02 -0.38
CA LEU A 49 -17.93 6.65 -0.34
C LEU A 49 -17.94 8.03 -1.00
N HIS A 50 -16.80 8.71 -1.01
CA HIS A 50 -16.65 9.99 -1.73
C HIS A 50 -16.25 9.82 -3.21
N GLY A 51 -16.10 8.60 -3.70
CA GLY A 51 -15.70 8.31 -5.08
C GLY A 51 -14.23 8.64 -5.36
N LEU A 52 -13.37 8.59 -4.33
CA LEU A 52 -11.94 8.91 -4.46
C LEU A 52 -11.11 7.66 -4.76
N PRO A 53 -10.07 7.79 -5.58
CA PRO A 53 -9.10 6.71 -5.84
C PRO A 53 -8.14 6.56 -4.65
N MET A 54 -8.53 5.74 -3.67
CA MET A 54 -7.82 5.56 -2.41
C MET A 54 -6.62 4.63 -2.54
N GLY A 55 -5.50 5.06 -2.00
CA GLY A 55 -4.33 4.25 -1.72
C GLY A 55 -3.93 4.33 -0.25
N CYS A 56 -3.05 3.46 0.19
CA CYS A 56 -2.65 3.39 1.58
C CYS A 56 -1.15 3.13 1.74
N ASP A 57 -0.57 3.81 2.70
CA ASP A 57 0.70 3.43 3.31
C ASP A 57 0.38 2.62 4.56
N VAL A 58 0.54 1.30 4.47
CA VAL A 58 0.35 0.40 5.60
C VAL A 58 1.65 0.39 6.39
N CYS A 59 1.73 1.24 7.40
CA CYS A 59 2.92 1.38 8.22
C CYS A 59 2.57 1.39 9.71
N TYR A 60 3.55 1.07 10.53
CA TYR A 60 3.46 1.20 11.98
C TYR A 60 4.82 1.55 12.57
N THR A 61 4.81 2.25 13.70
CA THR A 61 6.03 2.55 14.44
C THR A 61 6.45 1.35 15.29
N ASN A 62 7.77 1.16 15.45
CA ASN A 62 8.32 0.02 16.21
C ASN A 62 7.98 0.02 17.72
N HIS A 63 7.29 1.05 18.20
CA HIS A 63 6.79 1.14 19.57
C HIS A 63 5.45 0.43 19.78
N MET A 64 4.73 0.16 18.70
CA MET A 64 3.42 -0.51 18.78
C MET A 64 3.59 -2.01 19.00
N PRO A 65 2.71 -2.65 19.78
CA PRO A 65 2.61 -4.10 19.86
C PRO A 65 1.94 -4.67 18.60
N THR A 66 2.60 -4.50 17.47
CA THR A 66 2.20 -4.90 16.12
C THR A 66 3.42 -5.49 15.44
N ASP A 67 3.22 -6.48 14.61
CA ASP A 67 4.31 -7.11 13.87
C ASP A 67 4.06 -7.13 12.35
N GLN A 68 4.99 -7.73 11.62
CA GLN A 68 4.91 -7.80 10.16
C GLN A 68 3.73 -8.66 9.69
N ASN A 69 3.33 -9.71 10.42
CA ASN A 69 2.18 -10.53 10.07
C ASN A 69 0.86 -9.73 10.18
N ASP A 70 0.78 -8.85 11.17
CA ASP A 70 -0.34 -7.92 11.32
C ASP A 70 -0.41 -6.97 10.12
N SER A 71 0.72 -6.43 9.70
CA SER A 71 0.82 -5.55 8.53
C SER A 71 0.39 -6.26 7.23
N GLU A 72 0.84 -7.49 7.01
CA GLU A 72 0.43 -8.33 5.87
C GLU A 72 -1.08 -8.63 5.89
N THR A 73 -1.63 -8.87 7.07
CA THR A 73 -3.07 -9.06 7.26
C THR A 73 -3.85 -7.81 6.89
N ILE A 74 -3.42 -6.64 7.35
CA ILE A 74 -4.03 -5.35 7.01
C ILE A 74 -3.95 -5.10 5.51
N LEU A 75 -2.80 -5.34 4.90
CA LEU A 75 -2.61 -5.22 3.45
C LEU A 75 -3.58 -6.11 2.67
N THR A 76 -3.77 -7.35 3.12
CA THR A 76 -4.71 -8.29 2.51
C THR A 76 -6.15 -7.79 2.61
N LEU A 77 -6.55 -7.27 3.76
CA LEU A 77 -7.88 -6.69 3.97
C LEU A 77 -8.10 -5.46 3.07
N LEU A 78 -7.14 -4.55 3.00
CA LEU A 78 -7.20 -3.36 2.15
C LEU A 78 -7.24 -3.72 0.66
N GLY A 79 -6.45 -4.68 0.23
CA GLY A 79 -6.47 -5.19 -1.14
C GLY A 79 -7.84 -5.77 -1.50
N THR A 80 -8.44 -6.53 -0.58
CA THR A 80 -9.78 -7.10 -0.75
C THR A 80 -10.86 -6.00 -0.73
N ALA A 81 -10.69 -4.96 0.08
CA ALA A 81 -11.58 -3.80 0.12
C ALA A 81 -11.47 -2.90 -1.14
N GLY A 82 -10.52 -3.18 -2.02
CA GLY A 82 -10.43 -2.50 -3.31
C GLY A 82 -9.52 -1.26 -3.32
N VAL A 83 -8.53 -1.20 -2.43
CA VAL A 83 -7.53 -0.14 -2.49
C VAL A 83 -6.82 -0.14 -3.86
N HIS A 84 -6.58 1.04 -4.42
CA HIS A 84 -6.06 1.19 -5.78
C HIS A 84 -4.54 1.02 -5.86
N TYR A 85 -3.83 1.41 -4.78
CA TYR A 85 -2.39 1.26 -4.68
C TYR A 85 -1.96 1.20 -3.22
N VAL A 86 -0.75 0.73 -2.98
CA VAL A 86 -0.09 0.79 -1.68
C VAL A 86 1.32 1.35 -1.86
N MET A 87 1.80 2.04 -0.86
CA MET A 87 3.20 2.43 -0.79
C MET A 87 4.02 1.25 -0.30
N GLY A 88 5.22 1.08 -0.84
CA GLY A 88 6.07 -0.04 -0.50
C GLY A 88 7.55 0.32 -0.48
N LEU A 89 8.31 -0.48 0.26
CA LEU A 89 9.76 -0.39 0.42
C LEU A 89 10.40 -1.71 0.00
N PRO A 90 11.70 -1.74 -0.32
CA PRO A 90 12.38 -2.99 -0.70
C PRO A 90 12.28 -4.10 0.35
N GLN A 91 12.37 -3.77 1.64
CA GLN A 91 12.45 -4.73 2.75
C GLN A 91 11.56 -4.39 3.93
N ALA A 92 10.57 -3.57 3.79
CA ALA A 92 9.66 -3.13 4.83
C ALA A 92 10.24 -2.16 5.89
N ASP A 93 11.55 -2.15 6.14
CA ASP A 93 12.17 -1.26 7.11
C ASP A 93 12.34 0.16 6.58
N ASP A 94 11.66 1.13 7.17
CA ASP A 94 11.90 2.55 6.94
C ASP A 94 12.78 3.12 8.06
N ILE A 95 14.08 3.17 7.79
CA ILE A 95 15.07 3.65 8.76
C ILE A 95 15.00 5.15 9.02
N MET A 96 14.39 5.92 8.14
CA MET A 96 14.29 7.37 8.28
C MET A 96 13.40 7.75 9.47
N LEU A 97 12.31 7.03 9.66
CA LEU A 97 11.31 7.32 10.69
C LEU A 97 11.13 6.17 11.69
N MET A 98 11.96 5.15 11.61
CA MET A 98 11.87 3.94 12.44
C MET A 98 10.50 3.25 12.36
N TYR A 99 9.99 3.14 11.14
CA TYR A 99 8.75 2.43 10.83
C TYR A 99 9.00 1.04 10.31
N GLN A 100 7.93 0.27 10.33
CA GLN A 100 7.72 -0.85 9.41
C GLN A 100 6.64 -0.45 8.39
N SER A 101 6.84 -0.83 7.15
CA SER A 101 5.90 -0.56 6.06
C SER A 101 5.72 -1.81 5.19
N THR A 102 5.00 -1.70 4.09
CA THR A 102 4.79 -2.80 3.14
C THR A 102 6.06 -3.08 2.34
N SER A 103 6.49 -4.33 2.27
CA SER A 103 7.60 -4.73 1.40
C SER A 103 7.15 -4.91 -0.06
N TYR A 104 8.11 -4.87 -1.01
CA TYR A 104 7.82 -5.21 -2.41
C TYR A 104 7.39 -6.67 -2.58
N HIS A 105 7.85 -7.57 -1.69
CA HIS A 105 7.41 -8.97 -1.67
C HIS A 105 5.94 -9.09 -1.30
N ASP A 106 5.48 -8.32 -0.31
CA ASP A 106 4.07 -8.30 0.10
C ASP A 106 3.19 -7.76 -1.03
N VAL A 107 3.64 -6.73 -1.72
CA VAL A 107 2.93 -6.19 -2.90
C VAL A 107 2.82 -7.24 -4.00
N ALA A 108 3.88 -7.99 -4.28
CA ALA A 108 3.84 -9.07 -5.27
C ALA A 108 2.89 -10.20 -4.84
N SER A 109 2.94 -10.57 -3.57
CA SER A 109 2.09 -11.62 -2.99
C SER A 109 0.61 -11.25 -3.06
N ILE A 110 0.25 -10.03 -2.66
CA ILE A 110 -1.15 -9.58 -2.68
C ILE A 110 -1.70 -9.46 -4.11
N ARG A 111 -0.87 -9.05 -5.08
CA ARG A 111 -1.26 -9.05 -6.49
C ARG A 111 -1.61 -10.46 -6.98
N GLN A 112 -0.79 -11.45 -6.66
CA GLN A 112 -1.06 -12.83 -7.04
C GLN A 112 -2.30 -13.38 -6.34
N LEU A 113 -2.45 -13.12 -5.06
CA LEU A 113 -3.61 -13.56 -4.27
C LEU A 113 -4.94 -13.02 -4.84
N LEU A 114 -4.97 -11.74 -5.16
CA LEU A 114 -6.16 -11.05 -5.65
C LEU A 114 -6.29 -11.08 -7.19
N LYS A 115 -5.34 -11.68 -7.89
CA LYS A 115 -5.28 -11.72 -9.37
C LYS A 115 -5.34 -10.30 -9.96
N LYS A 116 -4.61 -9.37 -9.34
CA LYS A 116 -4.50 -7.99 -9.79
C LYS A 116 -3.27 -7.80 -10.65
N GLU A 117 -3.39 -6.97 -11.66
CA GLU A 117 -2.30 -6.58 -12.54
C GLU A 117 -1.92 -5.11 -12.30
N PRO A 118 -0.67 -4.72 -12.61
CA PRO A 118 -0.30 -3.32 -12.68
C PRO A 118 -1.15 -2.55 -13.70
N ILE A 119 -1.16 -1.22 -13.61
CA ILE A 119 -1.76 -0.38 -14.67
C ILE A 119 -1.13 -0.71 -16.02
N PRO A 120 -1.88 -0.59 -17.15
CA PRO A 120 -1.42 -1.06 -18.46
C PRO A 120 -0.07 -0.51 -18.89
N GLU A 121 0.20 0.77 -18.64
CA GLU A 121 1.46 1.42 -19.00
C GLU A 121 2.65 0.84 -18.24
N PHE A 122 2.48 0.59 -16.96
CA PHE A 122 3.53 0.00 -16.13
C PHE A 122 3.70 -1.50 -16.45
N LYS A 123 2.61 -2.21 -16.70
CA LYS A 123 2.66 -3.60 -17.14
C LYS A 123 3.48 -3.74 -18.43
N ALA A 124 3.20 -2.93 -19.44
CA ALA A 124 3.93 -2.93 -20.70
C ALA A 124 5.44 -2.63 -20.50
N TRP A 125 5.77 -1.74 -19.57
CA TRP A 125 7.17 -1.47 -19.22
C TRP A 125 7.84 -2.68 -18.53
N LEU A 126 7.15 -3.33 -17.60
CA LEU A 126 7.64 -4.53 -16.90
C LEU A 126 7.86 -5.69 -17.87
N GLU A 127 6.93 -5.92 -18.80
CA GLU A 127 7.03 -6.94 -19.83
C GLU A 127 8.21 -6.69 -20.77
N LYS A 128 8.38 -5.46 -21.20
CA LYS A 128 9.52 -5.06 -22.03
C LYS A 128 10.88 -5.31 -21.37
N ARG A 129 10.92 -5.32 -20.03
CA ARG A 129 12.13 -5.59 -19.24
C ARG A 129 12.27 -7.06 -18.83
N GLY A 130 11.31 -7.91 -19.15
CA GLY A 130 11.29 -9.30 -18.72
C GLY A 130 11.03 -9.50 -17.22
N ILE A 131 10.58 -8.43 -16.53
CA ILE A 131 10.25 -8.49 -15.10
C ILE A 131 8.88 -9.11 -14.88
N TRP A 132 8.00 -9.04 -15.87
CA TRP A 132 6.64 -9.55 -15.83
C TRP A 132 6.33 -10.35 -17.08
N GLU A 133 5.82 -11.57 -16.93
CA GLU A 133 5.43 -12.45 -18.04
C GLU A 133 4.18 -13.25 -17.66
N ASN A 134 3.19 -13.28 -18.55
CA ASN A 134 1.99 -14.11 -18.40
C ASN A 134 1.27 -14.00 -17.03
N GLY A 135 1.25 -12.81 -16.43
CA GLY A 135 0.60 -12.60 -15.13
C GLY A 135 1.46 -12.95 -13.91
N HIS A 136 2.75 -13.26 -14.10
CA HIS A 136 3.68 -13.64 -13.05
C HIS A 136 4.99 -12.84 -13.13
N LEU A 137 5.80 -12.94 -12.09
CA LEU A 137 7.15 -12.40 -12.11
C LEU A 137 8.00 -13.13 -13.16
N GLY A 138 8.62 -12.39 -14.04
CA GLY A 138 9.51 -12.91 -15.09
C GLY A 138 10.91 -13.22 -14.58
N PRO A 139 11.76 -13.78 -15.44
CA PRO A 139 13.09 -14.28 -15.06
C PRO A 139 14.08 -13.17 -14.66
N THR A 140 13.82 -11.92 -15.04
CA THR A 140 14.68 -10.78 -14.65
C THR A 140 14.16 -10.04 -13.42
N ALA A 141 13.09 -10.51 -12.80
CA ALA A 141 12.59 -9.93 -11.58
C ALA A 141 13.61 -10.05 -10.44
N GLY A 142 13.99 -8.92 -9.86
CA GLY A 142 15.02 -8.86 -8.82
C GLY A 142 16.46 -8.76 -9.33
N ASP A 143 16.70 -8.79 -10.63
CA ASP A 143 18.03 -8.58 -11.22
C ASP A 143 18.25 -7.10 -11.54
N PRO A 144 19.08 -6.38 -10.75
CA PRO A 144 19.35 -4.97 -11.00
C PRO A 144 20.21 -4.73 -12.24
N SER A 145 20.90 -5.75 -12.75
CA SER A 145 21.82 -5.62 -13.88
C SER A 145 21.13 -5.16 -15.18
N ILE A 146 19.82 -5.41 -15.30
CA ILE A 146 19.00 -4.97 -16.45
C ILE A 146 18.92 -3.45 -16.60
N PHE A 147 19.25 -2.70 -15.55
CA PHE A 147 19.23 -1.22 -15.55
C PHE A 147 20.59 -0.59 -15.83
N PHE A 148 21.64 -1.39 -15.88
CA PHE A 148 23.02 -0.90 -16.07
C PHE A 148 23.55 -1.07 -17.51
N LYS A 149 22.64 -1.26 -18.46
CA LYS A 149 22.99 -1.40 -19.90
C LYS A 149 22.70 -0.12 -20.65
#